data_2dc816578671e80324f45664c67cea67
#
_entry.id   2dc816578671e80324f45664c67cea67
#
_cell.length_a   1.000
_cell.length_b   1.000
_cell.length_c   1.000
_cell.angle_alpha   90.00
_cell.angle_beta   90.00
_cell.angle_gamma   90.00
#
_symmetry.space_group_name_H-M   'P 1'
#
loop_
_entity.id
_entity.type
_entity.pdbx_description
1 polymer ?
#
loop_
_entity_poly.entity_id
_entity_poly.type
_entity_poly.pdbx_seq_one_letter_code
_entity_poly.pdbx_strand_id
1 'polypeptide(L)'
;MSKKAFRFMIPCVCGMLALLLSLNGPYFGLMRAEAPQQEQVAARPTPAGSADTRKTIQIKRAPARVVKDPNSSFSAVAVDVGHNEIVLQDENLGQIMVYDRQENTPPRAALSEPKRIIGGSATKVAMNCGVYVDPVSGDIYNVNGDTQDWLTVWSRDKKGNVPPTRELETPHRTFGVVVDEESKEMFVTIQHPPAVVVWPKMAQGKDAPVRILEGEKTLLAEAQGVAVDTKNQLLYVSNQGAYARHNNNLGWSRALRPGAKTWEIPDRILDLIPGTGEFHDPSINVYPLKAGGDTPPLRMIQGSKTGLNWPTHISVDVDHQELYVANPVTHEVLVFRASASGNVAPIRVLKGSHTNLSYPQGVFVDTKNDELVVANFGNHSSTIYRRTASGDTAPIRMIRSAPPNAPAPMFGNIGSATYDTKRNEFLTFN
;
A
#
# COMPACT_ATOMS: atom_id res chain seq x y z
N MET A 1 59.91 -37.54 -14.73
CA MET A 1 60.44 -37.57 -13.35
C MET A 1 59.51 -36.67 -12.50
N SER A 2 58.70 -37.32 -11.77
CA SER A 2 58.59 -37.39 -10.28
C SER A 2 57.94 -36.18 -9.66
N LYS A 3 56.66 -36.29 -9.33
CA LYS A 3 55.97 -36.41 -8.06
C LYS A 3 56.36 -35.36 -6.99
N LYS A 4 55.39 -34.57 -6.52
CA LYS A 4 54.80 -34.76 -5.16
C LYS A 4 53.61 -33.85 -4.94
N ALA A 5 52.51 -34.46 -4.53
CA ALA A 5 51.33 -33.83 -3.97
C ALA A 5 51.67 -33.32 -2.56
N PHE A 6 51.13 -32.15 -2.17
CA PHE A 6 51.02 -31.76 -0.77
C PHE A 6 49.55 -31.33 -0.52
N ARG A 7 48.86 -32.15 0.25
CA ARG A 7 47.61 -31.78 0.90
C ARG A 7 47.92 -30.86 2.08
N PHE A 8 47.27 -29.72 2.14
CA PHE A 8 47.11 -29.00 3.40
C PHE A 8 45.62 -28.83 3.67
N MET A 9 45.14 -29.51 4.69
CA MET A 9 43.92 -29.20 5.42
C MET A 9 44.17 -27.92 6.21
N ILE A 10 43.28 -26.94 6.04
CA ILE A 10 43.20 -25.78 6.93
C ILE A 10 41.77 -25.78 7.51
N PRO A 11 41.62 -25.69 8.83
CA PRO A 11 40.30 -25.78 9.49
C PRO A 11 39.52 -24.50 9.32
N CYS A 12 38.24 -24.71 9.15
CA CYS A 12 37.20 -23.69 9.15
C CYS A 12 37.13 -23.00 10.52
N VAL A 13 37.56 -21.75 10.61
CA VAL A 13 37.25 -20.87 11.75
C VAL A 13 36.17 -19.92 11.29
N CYS A 14 34.95 -20.21 11.71
CA CYS A 14 33.84 -19.28 11.64
C CYS A 14 34.10 -18.10 12.56
N GLY A 15 34.58 -16.98 11.98
CA GLY A 15 34.57 -15.69 12.64
C GLY A 15 33.29 -14.95 12.29
N MET A 16 32.25 -15.07 13.12
CA MET A 16 31.11 -14.18 13.10
C MET A 16 31.55 -12.79 13.52
N LEU A 17 31.74 -11.89 12.58
CA LEU A 17 31.79 -10.47 12.88
C LEU A 17 30.38 -9.92 12.86
N ALA A 18 29.77 -9.82 14.04
CA ALA A 18 28.49 -9.15 14.22
C ALA A 18 28.69 -7.66 14.04
N LEU A 19 28.35 -7.15 12.86
CA LEU A 19 28.25 -5.70 12.64
C LEU A 19 26.89 -5.27 13.18
N LEU A 20 26.87 -4.76 14.41
CA LEU A 20 25.74 -4.06 15.01
C LEU A 20 25.56 -2.72 14.27
N LEU A 21 24.73 -2.73 13.23
CA LEU A 21 24.13 -1.51 12.73
C LEU A 21 22.84 -1.30 13.51
N SER A 22 22.87 -0.31 14.40
CA SER A 22 21.66 0.19 15.09
C SER A 22 20.73 0.85 14.07
N LEU A 23 19.79 0.09 13.55
CA LEU A 23 18.65 0.62 12.81
C LEU A 23 17.54 0.87 13.82
N ASN A 24 17.52 2.06 14.40
CA ASN A 24 16.42 2.57 15.19
C ASN A 24 15.32 3.05 14.24
N GLY A 25 14.45 2.15 13.82
CA GLY A 25 13.19 2.46 13.18
C GLY A 25 12.08 1.60 13.83
N PRO A 26 10.92 2.15 14.10
CA PRO A 26 9.89 1.51 14.93
C PRO A 26 9.25 0.26 14.32
N TYR A 27 9.57 -0.11 13.08
CA TYR A 27 8.96 -1.25 12.39
C TYR A 27 9.78 -2.54 12.37
N PHE A 28 11.00 -2.56 12.92
CA PHE A 28 11.85 -3.77 12.91
C PHE A 28 11.87 -4.57 14.23
N GLY A 29 10.98 -4.26 15.16
CA GLY A 29 10.91 -4.93 16.46
C GLY A 29 10.22 -6.29 16.49
N LEU A 30 9.71 -6.81 15.39
CA LEU A 30 8.87 -8.01 15.40
C LEU A 30 9.19 -8.93 14.23
N MET A 31 10.26 -9.70 14.35
CA MET A 31 10.38 -11.07 13.87
C MET A 31 11.81 -11.58 14.08
N ARG A 32 12.14 -11.87 15.32
CA ARG A 32 13.13 -12.90 15.61
C ARG A 32 12.36 -14.12 16.07
N ALA A 33 11.92 -14.93 15.12
CA ALA A 33 11.44 -16.25 15.40
C ALA A 33 12.67 -17.12 15.67
N GLU A 34 12.99 -17.37 16.93
CA GLU A 34 13.73 -18.56 17.30
C GLU A 34 12.82 -19.75 17.03
N ALA A 35 13.27 -20.68 16.20
CA ALA A 35 12.53 -21.90 15.93
C ALA A 35 12.33 -22.67 17.26
N PRO A 36 11.09 -22.96 17.66
CA PRO A 36 10.87 -23.78 18.83
C PRO A 36 11.27 -25.23 18.50
N GLN A 37 12.07 -25.83 19.36
CA GLN A 37 12.27 -27.29 19.37
C GLN A 37 10.89 -27.95 19.43
N GLN A 38 10.60 -28.81 18.48
CA GLN A 38 9.39 -29.62 18.47
C GLN A 38 9.44 -30.62 19.63
N GLU A 39 8.80 -30.27 20.72
CA GLU A 39 8.35 -31.27 21.71
C GLU A 39 7.07 -31.90 21.15
N GLN A 40 7.11 -33.19 20.89
CA GLN A 40 5.92 -33.94 20.48
C GLN A 40 4.91 -33.94 21.63
N VAL A 41 3.95 -33.04 21.55
CA VAL A 41 2.78 -33.05 22.44
C VAL A 41 1.78 -34.06 21.89
N ALA A 42 1.63 -35.17 22.57
CA ALA A 42 0.58 -36.16 22.30
C ALA A 42 -0.80 -35.48 22.29
N ALA A 43 -1.58 -35.73 21.24
CA ALA A 43 -2.94 -35.23 21.12
C ALA A 43 -3.81 -35.65 22.31
N ARG A 44 -4.26 -34.67 23.10
CA ARG A 44 -5.31 -34.88 24.08
C ARG A 44 -6.67 -35.01 23.37
N PRO A 45 -7.50 -35.97 23.79
CA PRO A 45 -8.85 -36.07 23.24
C PRO A 45 -9.66 -34.82 23.65
N THR A 46 -10.35 -34.24 22.70
CA THR A 46 -11.26 -33.09 22.89
C THR A 46 -12.49 -33.57 23.69
N PRO A 47 -12.81 -32.98 24.84
CA PRO A 47 -14.09 -33.23 25.49
C PRO A 47 -15.21 -32.58 24.70
N ALA A 48 -16.24 -33.34 24.40
CA ALA A 48 -17.47 -32.82 23.82
C ALA A 48 -18.17 -31.90 24.83
N GLY A 49 -18.49 -30.67 24.37
CA GLY A 49 -19.61 -29.88 24.85
C GLY A 49 -19.56 -29.36 26.29
N SER A 50 -18.95 -28.20 26.49
CA SER A 50 -19.49 -27.21 27.41
C SER A 50 -19.50 -25.82 26.69
N ALA A 51 -20.66 -25.22 26.57
CA ALA A 51 -20.77 -23.82 26.14
C ALA A 51 -19.95 -22.98 27.14
N ASP A 52 -18.87 -22.38 26.63
CA ASP A 52 -18.00 -21.51 27.40
C ASP A 52 -18.77 -20.24 27.79
N THR A 53 -19.30 -20.24 29.02
CA THR A 53 -20.00 -19.09 29.62
C THR A 53 -19.01 -18.08 30.18
N ARG A 54 -17.85 -17.85 29.57
CA ARG A 54 -16.97 -16.76 29.97
C ARG A 54 -17.70 -15.44 29.84
N LYS A 55 -18.04 -14.82 30.94
CA LYS A 55 -18.60 -13.48 30.96
C LYS A 55 -17.59 -12.51 30.35
N THR A 56 -17.91 -11.93 29.21
CA THR A 56 -17.14 -10.81 28.66
C THR A 56 -17.23 -9.65 29.62
N ILE A 57 -16.10 -9.24 30.19
CA ILE A 57 -16.01 -8.05 31.04
C ILE A 57 -15.66 -6.87 30.13
N GLN A 58 -16.60 -5.94 29.96
CA GLN A 58 -16.32 -4.68 29.28
C GLN A 58 -15.72 -3.68 30.30
N ILE A 59 -14.48 -3.30 30.09
CA ILE A 59 -13.80 -2.28 30.90
C ILE A 59 -13.86 -0.95 30.14
N LYS A 60 -14.69 -0.02 30.59
CA LYS A 60 -14.75 1.35 30.07
C LYS A 60 -13.82 2.23 30.92
N ARG A 61 -12.59 2.41 30.47
CA ARG A 61 -11.62 3.33 31.09
C ARG A 61 -10.99 4.19 30.01
N ALA A 62 -10.84 5.48 30.32
CA ALA A 62 -10.02 6.36 29.50
C ALA A 62 -8.55 5.94 29.60
N PRO A 63 -7.74 6.05 28.53
CA PRO A 63 -6.31 5.81 28.62
C PRO A 63 -5.66 6.81 29.58
N ALA A 64 -4.68 6.34 30.37
CA ALA A 64 -3.91 7.19 31.27
C ALA A 64 -3.04 8.20 30.53
N ARG A 65 -2.57 7.82 29.34
CA ARG A 65 -1.74 8.64 28.45
C ARG A 65 -2.07 8.29 27.01
N VAL A 66 -2.02 9.29 26.15
CA VAL A 66 -2.22 9.14 24.70
C VAL A 66 -1.05 9.82 23.99
N VAL A 67 -0.41 9.11 23.09
CA VAL A 67 0.51 9.69 22.12
C VAL A 67 -0.28 9.89 20.83
N LYS A 68 -0.31 11.12 20.34
CA LYS A 68 -0.98 11.48 19.10
C LYS A 68 -0.02 12.18 18.16
N ASP A 69 -0.12 11.86 16.88
CA ASP A 69 0.37 12.72 15.83
C ASP A 69 -0.76 13.68 15.44
N PRO A 70 -0.64 14.99 15.71
CA PRO A 70 -1.67 15.95 15.36
C PRO A 70 -1.65 16.37 13.88
N ASN A 71 -0.69 15.87 13.12
CA ASN A 71 -0.44 16.31 11.76
C ASN A 71 -0.88 15.25 10.74
N SER A 72 -1.23 15.69 9.55
CA SER A 72 -1.57 14.81 8.45
C SER A 72 -0.34 14.09 7.91
N SER A 73 -0.46 12.79 7.62
CA SER A 73 0.57 11.95 7.00
C SER A 73 0.07 11.39 5.68
N PHE A 74 0.74 11.73 4.59
CA PHE A 74 0.22 11.45 3.24
C PHE A 74 0.57 10.06 2.76
N SER A 75 -0.45 9.21 2.56
CA SER A 75 -0.35 7.82 2.09
C SER A 75 -0.50 7.68 0.57
N ALA A 76 -1.32 8.52 -0.05
CA ALA A 76 -1.53 8.46 -1.50
C ALA A 76 -1.70 9.85 -2.11
N VAL A 77 -1.50 9.94 -3.42
CA VAL A 77 -1.63 11.18 -4.19
C VAL A 77 -2.24 10.93 -5.56
N ALA A 78 -3.12 11.83 -5.97
CA ALA A 78 -3.57 11.99 -7.35
C ALA A 78 -3.49 13.47 -7.76
N VAL A 79 -3.34 13.72 -9.06
CA VAL A 79 -3.33 15.08 -9.61
C VAL A 79 -4.54 15.24 -10.52
N ASP A 80 -5.38 16.21 -10.22
CA ASP A 80 -6.42 16.70 -11.11
C ASP A 80 -5.79 17.70 -12.09
N VAL A 81 -5.31 17.17 -13.19
CA VAL A 81 -4.63 17.96 -14.23
C VAL A 81 -5.58 18.91 -14.92
N GLY A 82 -6.88 18.58 -14.98
CA GLY A 82 -7.94 19.41 -15.57
C GLY A 82 -8.22 20.66 -14.76
N HIS A 83 -8.21 20.54 -13.44
CA HIS A 83 -8.55 21.62 -12.51
C HIS A 83 -7.35 22.18 -11.74
N ASN A 84 -6.15 21.74 -12.07
CA ASN A 84 -4.90 22.23 -11.47
C ASN A 84 -4.84 22.04 -9.96
N GLU A 85 -5.19 20.83 -9.48
CA GLU A 85 -5.24 20.48 -8.06
C GLU A 85 -4.42 19.21 -7.77
N ILE A 86 -3.83 19.16 -6.57
CA ILE A 86 -3.24 17.95 -5.97
C ILE A 86 -4.19 17.47 -4.88
N VAL A 87 -4.56 16.20 -4.94
CA VAL A 87 -5.38 15.51 -3.95
C VAL A 87 -4.49 14.55 -3.17
N LEU A 88 -4.39 14.76 -1.87
CA LEU A 88 -3.59 13.98 -0.94
C LEU A 88 -4.49 13.27 0.05
N GLN A 89 -4.26 11.97 0.25
CA GLN A 89 -4.89 11.23 1.33
C GLN A 89 -4.02 11.31 2.58
N ASP A 90 -4.67 11.56 3.70
CA ASP A 90 -4.07 11.56 5.03
C ASP A 90 -4.59 10.36 5.81
N GLU A 91 -3.74 9.38 6.02
CA GLU A 91 -4.07 8.16 6.74
C GLU A 91 -4.12 8.38 8.27
N ASN A 92 -3.36 9.34 8.79
CA ASN A 92 -3.26 9.56 10.23
C ASN A 92 -4.53 10.17 10.84
N LEU A 93 -5.10 11.20 10.20
CA LEU A 93 -6.30 11.88 10.69
C LEU A 93 -7.57 11.46 9.94
N GLY A 94 -7.46 10.58 8.95
CA GLY A 94 -8.58 10.11 8.15
C GLY A 94 -9.21 11.23 7.30
N GLN A 95 -8.41 11.85 6.44
CA GLN A 95 -8.82 13.01 5.65
C GLN A 95 -8.37 12.90 4.19
N ILE A 96 -9.07 13.64 3.33
CA ILE A 96 -8.64 13.93 1.96
C ILE A 96 -8.41 15.44 1.89
N MET A 97 -7.22 15.83 1.50
CA MET A 97 -6.80 17.23 1.46
C MET A 97 -6.49 17.65 0.02
N VAL A 98 -7.05 18.77 -0.40
CA VAL A 98 -6.88 19.27 -1.77
C VAL A 98 -6.14 20.58 -1.75
N TYR A 99 -5.07 20.66 -2.52
CA TYR A 99 -4.19 21.81 -2.67
C TYR A 99 -4.20 22.33 -4.11
N ASP A 100 -3.78 23.55 -4.31
CA ASP A 100 -3.41 24.02 -5.65
C ASP A 100 -2.18 23.23 -6.15
N ARG A 101 -2.14 22.91 -7.42
CA ARG A 101 -1.00 22.16 -7.98
C ARG A 101 0.32 22.94 -7.87
N GLN A 102 0.26 24.27 -7.90
CA GLN A 102 1.42 25.16 -7.75
C GLN A 102 1.77 25.47 -6.28
N GLU A 103 1.04 24.86 -5.31
CA GLU A 103 1.32 25.09 -3.89
C GLU A 103 2.78 24.76 -3.56
N ASN A 104 3.37 25.66 -2.79
CA ASN A 104 4.73 25.49 -2.28
C ASN A 104 4.81 26.15 -0.91
N THR A 105 4.87 25.36 0.13
CA THR A 105 4.89 25.88 1.50
C THR A 105 6.05 26.85 1.69
N PRO A 106 5.80 28.11 2.05
CA PRO A 106 6.86 29.08 2.26
C PRO A 106 7.89 28.57 3.29
N PRO A 107 9.19 28.89 3.15
CA PRO A 107 10.22 28.35 4.04
C PRO A 107 9.99 28.62 5.52
N ARG A 108 9.35 29.73 5.88
CA ARG A 108 9.04 30.12 7.27
C ARG A 108 7.66 29.69 7.74
N ALA A 109 6.80 29.22 6.84
CA ALA A 109 5.48 28.71 7.23
C ALA A 109 5.61 27.33 7.85
N ALA A 110 4.79 27.05 8.85
CA ALA A 110 4.73 25.72 9.46
C ALA A 110 4.17 24.69 8.46
N LEU A 111 3.10 25.07 7.77
CA LEU A 111 2.40 24.21 6.82
C LEU A 111 1.73 25.06 5.73
N SER A 112 1.19 24.40 4.70
CA SER A 112 0.25 25.00 3.75
C SER A 112 -1.18 24.65 4.12
N GLU A 113 -2.07 25.64 4.04
CA GLU A 113 -3.49 25.39 4.21
C GLU A 113 -4.09 24.80 2.93
N PRO A 114 -4.81 23.68 3.01
CA PRO A 114 -5.47 23.13 1.84
C PRO A 114 -6.64 24.00 1.39
N LYS A 115 -6.93 24.00 0.10
CA LYS A 115 -8.13 24.64 -0.46
C LYS A 115 -9.41 24.09 0.14
N ARG A 116 -9.43 22.79 0.42
CA ARG A 116 -10.53 22.09 1.06
C ARG A 116 -10.06 20.78 1.70
N ILE A 117 -10.78 20.36 2.71
CA ILE A 117 -10.59 19.08 3.41
C ILE A 117 -11.94 18.34 3.39
N ILE A 118 -11.92 17.06 3.09
CA ILE A 118 -13.01 16.12 3.34
C ILE A 118 -12.56 15.23 4.50
N GLY A 119 -13.26 15.30 5.63
CA GLY A 119 -12.86 14.57 6.84
C GLY A 119 -13.91 14.66 7.93
N GLY A 120 -13.96 13.65 8.78
CA GLY A 120 -14.91 13.52 9.88
C GLY A 120 -15.81 12.30 9.74
N SER A 121 -16.60 12.01 10.77
CA SER A 121 -17.33 10.75 10.92
C SER A 121 -18.37 10.45 9.82
N ALA A 122 -18.95 11.48 9.20
CA ALA A 122 -19.91 11.30 8.12
C ALA A 122 -19.25 10.93 6.79
N THR A 123 -17.97 11.14 6.64
CA THR A 123 -17.27 10.90 5.38
C THR A 123 -16.94 9.43 5.14
N LYS A 124 -16.92 8.61 6.18
CA LYS A 124 -16.45 7.22 6.14
C LYS A 124 -15.00 7.07 5.65
N VAL A 125 -14.20 8.13 5.67
CA VAL A 125 -12.76 8.07 5.41
C VAL A 125 -12.08 7.51 6.65
N ALA A 126 -11.43 6.36 6.49
CA ALA A 126 -10.70 5.69 7.56
C ALA A 126 -9.63 4.76 6.98
N MET A 127 -8.38 4.89 7.42
CA MET A 127 -7.24 4.16 6.85
C MET A 127 -7.26 4.13 5.31
N ASN A 128 -7.29 5.30 4.76
CA ASN A 128 -7.39 5.51 3.32
C ASN A 128 -6.03 5.25 2.64
N CYS A 129 -6.01 4.31 1.71
CA CYS A 129 -4.79 3.78 1.09
C CYS A 129 -4.61 4.13 -0.38
N GLY A 130 -5.68 4.45 -1.10
CA GLY A 130 -5.62 4.71 -2.53
C GLY A 130 -6.59 5.81 -2.97
N VAL A 131 -6.14 6.69 -3.85
CA VAL A 131 -6.93 7.80 -4.40
C VAL A 131 -6.83 7.84 -5.93
N TYR A 132 -7.96 8.07 -6.56
CA TYR A 132 -8.05 8.39 -7.97
C TYR A 132 -8.92 9.64 -8.14
N VAL A 133 -8.59 10.48 -9.11
CA VAL A 133 -9.39 11.65 -9.47
C VAL A 133 -9.84 11.51 -10.92
N ASP A 134 -11.14 11.65 -11.15
CA ASP A 134 -11.71 11.68 -12.48
C ASP A 134 -11.18 12.90 -13.26
N PRO A 135 -10.49 12.71 -14.39
CA PRO A 135 -9.86 13.82 -15.11
C PRO A 135 -10.85 14.78 -15.78
N VAL A 136 -12.15 14.40 -15.84
CA VAL A 136 -13.20 15.20 -16.47
C VAL A 136 -14.04 15.92 -15.42
N SER A 137 -14.60 15.16 -14.45
CA SER A 137 -15.47 15.73 -13.42
C SER A 137 -14.71 16.27 -12.21
N GLY A 138 -13.51 15.78 -11.96
CA GLY A 138 -12.74 16.02 -10.74
C GLY A 138 -13.27 15.25 -9.52
N ASP A 139 -14.18 14.28 -9.72
CA ASP A 139 -14.68 13.44 -8.64
C ASP A 139 -13.55 12.65 -8.01
N ILE A 140 -13.54 12.60 -6.69
CA ILE A 140 -12.49 11.96 -5.89
C ILE A 140 -12.97 10.59 -5.44
N TYR A 141 -12.25 9.55 -5.85
CA TYR A 141 -12.44 8.16 -5.44
C TYR A 141 -11.42 7.84 -4.36
N ASN A 142 -11.88 7.33 -3.24
CA ASN A 142 -11.06 6.98 -2.10
C ASN A 142 -11.31 5.54 -1.69
N VAL A 143 -10.25 4.81 -1.49
CA VAL A 143 -10.28 3.44 -0.96
C VAL A 143 -9.88 3.45 0.50
N ASN A 144 -10.68 2.80 1.34
CA ASN A 144 -10.35 2.52 2.72
C ASN A 144 -9.77 1.10 2.82
N GLY A 145 -8.61 0.96 3.51
CA GLY A 145 -7.88 -0.30 3.50
C GLY A 145 -8.39 -1.32 4.51
N ASP A 146 -8.49 -0.96 5.77
CA ASP A 146 -8.49 -1.98 6.84
C ASP A 146 -9.60 -1.80 7.89
N THR A 147 -10.16 -0.62 8.05
CA THR A 147 -11.16 -0.34 9.09
C THR A 147 -12.57 -0.19 8.58
N GLN A 148 -12.74 0.03 7.31
CA GLN A 148 -14.04 0.13 6.65
C GLN A 148 -13.93 -0.39 5.21
N ASP A 149 -14.82 -1.30 4.84
CA ASP A 149 -14.81 -2.00 3.56
C ASP A 149 -15.62 -1.25 2.50
N TRP A 150 -15.23 0.00 2.26
CA TRP A 150 -15.90 0.90 1.33
C TRP A 150 -14.93 1.65 0.44
N LEU A 151 -15.23 1.67 -0.86
CA LEU A 151 -14.77 2.70 -1.76
C LEU A 151 -15.80 3.82 -1.76
N THR A 152 -15.35 5.05 -1.52
CA THR A 152 -16.19 6.22 -1.40
C THR A 152 -15.86 7.26 -2.46
N VAL A 153 -16.87 7.94 -2.99
CA VAL A 153 -16.69 8.95 -4.05
C VAL A 153 -17.35 10.24 -3.65
N TRP A 154 -16.65 11.36 -3.82
CA TRP A 154 -17.17 12.71 -3.64
C TRP A 154 -17.08 13.51 -4.92
N SER A 155 -18.12 14.31 -5.18
CA SER A 155 -18.02 15.35 -6.20
C SER A 155 -16.92 16.34 -5.80
N ARG A 156 -16.24 16.88 -6.80
CA ARG A 156 -15.07 17.76 -6.65
C ARG A 156 -15.27 18.93 -5.67
N ASP A 157 -16.47 19.48 -5.57
CA ASP A 157 -16.81 20.64 -4.73
C ASP A 157 -16.98 20.32 -3.24
N LYS A 158 -17.05 19.05 -2.87
CA LYS A 158 -17.32 18.62 -1.49
C LYS A 158 -16.18 18.99 -0.53
N LYS A 159 -16.59 19.35 0.68
CA LYS A 159 -15.68 19.71 1.79
C LYS A 159 -16.33 19.50 3.15
N GLY A 160 -15.52 19.33 4.17
CA GLY A 160 -15.95 19.16 5.56
C GLY A 160 -16.44 17.75 5.87
N ASN A 161 -17.22 17.64 6.92
CA ASN A 161 -17.79 16.37 7.39
C ASN A 161 -19.11 16.07 6.67
N VAL A 162 -19.01 15.64 5.43
CA VAL A 162 -20.17 15.34 4.56
C VAL A 162 -20.15 13.88 4.10
N PRO A 163 -21.32 13.25 3.90
CA PRO A 163 -21.36 11.90 3.36
C PRO A 163 -20.83 11.87 1.92
N PRO A 164 -20.29 10.72 1.48
CA PRO A 164 -19.91 10.55 0.09
C PRO A 164 -21.12 10.65 -0.84
N THR A 165 -20.87 11.07 -2.07
CA THR A 165 -21.89 11.13 -3.12
C THR A 165 -22.29 9.73 -3.57
N ARG A 166 -21.34 8.78 -3.50
CA ARG A 166 -21.51 7.38 -3.87
C ARG A 166 -20.59 6.50 -3.04
N GLU A 167 -21.05 5.30 -2.75
CA GLU A 167 -20.32 4.29 -1.98
C GLU A 167 -20.41 2.95 -2.70
N LEU A 168 -19.34 2.17 -2.66
CA LEU A 168 -19.28 0.80 -3.15
C LEU A 168 -18.70 -0.09 -2.05
N GLU A 169 -19.39 -1.15 -1.69
CA GLU A 169 -18.86 -2.17 -0.77
C GLU A 169 -17.69 -2.91 -1.44
N THR A 170 -16.57 -3.01 -0.75
CA THR A 170 -15.35 -3.63 -1.25
C THR A 170 -14.89 -4.75 -0.33
N PRO A 171 -14.09 -5.70 -0.82
CA PRO A 171 -13.39 -6.64 0.03
C PRO A 171 -12.53 -5.92 1.08
N HIS A 172 -12.38 -6.59 2.22
CA HIS A 172 -11.43 -6.15 3.25
C HIS A 172 -9.99 -6.06 2.70
N ARG A 173 -9.20 -5.09 3.18
CA ARG A 173 -7.82 -4.83 2.76
C ARG A 173 -7.67 -4.40 1.30
N THR A 174 -8.58 -3.58 0.85
CA THR A 174 -8.48 -2.88 -0.43
C THR A 174 -7.40 -1.81 -0.35
N PHE A 175 -6.52 -1.69 -1.36
CA PHE A 175 -5.40 -0.75 -1.29
C PHE A 175 -5.36 0.26 -2.45
N GLY A 176 -5.07 -0.16 -3.66
CA GLY A 176 -4.92 0.73 -4.81
C GLY A 176 -6.20 0.85 -5.63
N VAL A 177 -6.38 1.98 -6.29
CA VAL A 177 -7.47 2.21 -7.24
C VAL A 177 -6.98 2.97 -8.46
N VAL A 178 -7.44 2.55 -9.64
CA VAL A 178 -7.26 3.28 -10.90
C VAL A 178 -8.45 3.04 -11.82
N VAL A 179 -8.76 3.98 -12.69
CA VAL A 179 -9.83 3.84 -13.67
C VAL A 179 -9.24 3.91 -15.09
N ASP A 180 -9.64 2.97 -15.92
CA ASP A 180 -9.51 3.08 -17.36
C ASP A 180 -10.67 3.92 -17.89
N GLU A 181 -10.39 5.16 -18.25
CA GLU A 181 -11.40 6.10 -18.71
C GLU A 181 -11.96 5.74 -20.10
N GLU A 182 -11.27 4.94 -20.89
CA GLU A 182 -11.75 4.47 -22.18
C GLU A 182 -12.84 3.39 -22.02
N SER A 183 -12.54 2.34 -21.27
CA SER A 183 -13.50 1.24 -21.02
C SER A 183 -14.47 1.52 -19.87
N LYS A 184 -14.25 2.58 -19.09
CA LYS A 184 -15.00 2.91 -17.88
C LYS A 184 -14.97 1.76 -16.85
N GLU A 185 -13.83 1.13 -16.73
CA GLU A 185 -13.56 0.09 -15.74
C GLU A 185 -12.65 0.61 -14.62
N MET A 186 -13.01 0.27 -13.39
CA MET A 186 -12.30 0.62 -12.17
C MET A 186 -11.61 -0.62 -11.62
N PHE A 187 -10.30 -0.56 -11.48
CA PHE A 187 -9.43 -1.63 -10.98
C PHE A 187 -9.05 -1.33 -9.53
N VAL A 188 -9.22 -2.31 -8.68
CA VAL A 188 -8.98 -2.18 -7.24
C VAL A 188 -8.17 -3.37 -6.77
N THR A 189 -7.04 -3.14 -6.09
CA THR A 189 -6.21 -4.21 -5.52
C THR A 189 -6.68 -4.60 -4.13
N ILE A 190 -6.57 -5.90 -3.84
CA ILE A 190 -6.84 -6.51 -2.54
C ILE A 190 -5.55 -7.17 -2.06
N GLN A 191 -5.16 -6.88 -0.83
CA GLN A 191 -3.90 -7.39 -0.26
C GLN A 191 -3.98 -8.88 0.09
N HIS A 192 -5.05 -9.31 0.75
CA HIS A 192 -5.19 -10.65 1.30
C HIS A 192 -6.65 -11.15 1.28
N PRO A 193 -6.96 -12.31 0.68
CA PRO A 193 -6.16 -12.97 -0.37
C PRO A 193 -5.91 -12.04 -1.54
N PRO A 194 -4.71 -12.09 -2.15
CA PRO A 194 -4.33 -11.11 -3.15
C PRO A 194 -5.18 -11.24 -4.42
N ALA A 195 -5.71 -10.11 -4.89
CA ALA A 195 -6.54 -10.04 -6.08
C ALA A 195 -6.52 -8.65 -6.72
N VAL A 196 -6.98 -8.57 -7.97
CA VAL A 196 -7.47 -7.33 -8.56
C VAL A 196 -8.94 -7.53 -8.93
N VAL A 197 -9.79 -6.71 -8.32
CA VAL A 197 -11.22 -6.73 -8.59
C VAL A 197 -11.57 -5.57 -9.51
N VAL A 198 -12.35 -5.83 -10.54
CA VAL A 198 -12.69 -4.83 -11.56
C VAL A 198 -14.18 -4.60 -11.61
N TRP A 199 -14.59 -3.35 -11.39
CA TRP A 199 -15.98 -2.89 -11.47
C TRP A 199 -16.19 -1.90 -12.61
N PRO A 200 -17.45 -1.69 -13.03
CA PRO A 200 -17.79 -0.48 -13.78
C PRO A 200 -17.41 0.76 -12.96
N LYS A 201 -16.90 1.81 -13.60
CA LYS A 201 -16.52 3.07 -12.94
C LYS A 201 -17.61 3.63 -12.03
N MET A 202 -18.87 3.47 -12.43
CA MET A 202 -20.04 4.00 -11.72
C MET A 202 -20.67 3.02 -10.74
N ALA A 203 -20.01 1.90 -10.42
CA ALA A 203 -20.52 0.92 -9.46
C ALA A 203 -20.80 1.55 -8.10
N GLN A 204 -21.84 1.05 -7.41
CA GLN A 204 -22.28 1.52 -6.11
C GLN A 204 -22.95 0.41 -5.29
N GLY A 205 -23.08 0.66 -3.98
CA GLY A 205 -23.72 -0.30 -3.07
C GLY A 205 -23.01 -1.65 -3.12
N LYS A 206 -23.76 -2.67 -3.52
CA LYS A 206 -23.27 -4.05 -3.67
C LYS A 206 -23.15 -4.47 -5.14
N ASP A 207 -22.94 -3.56 -6.05
CA ASP A 207 -22.80 -3.90 -7.47
C ASP A 207 -21.71 -4.96 -7.67
N ALA A 208 -22.04 -5.95 -8.49
CA ALA A 208 -21.11 -7.03 -8.80
C ALA A 208 -19.96 -6.55 -9.68
N PRO A 209 -18.71 -7.04 -9.45
CA PRO A 209 -17.60 -6.79 -10.36
C PRO A 209 -17.82 -7.44 -11.72
N VAL A 210 -17.18 -6.88 -12.75
CA VAL A 210 -17.20 -7.46 -14.10
C VAL A 210 -16.23 -8.62 -14.23
N ARG A 211 -15.15 -8.63 -13.42
CA ARG A 211 -14.18 -9.72 -13.31
C ARG A 211 -13.29 -9.57 -12.08
N ILE A 212 -12.66 -10.68 -11.70
CA ILE A 212 -11.69 -10.76 -10.62
C ILE A 212 -10.45 -11.49 -11.16
N LEU A 213 -9.28 -10.92 -10.98
CA LEU A 213 -7.99 -11.54 -11.24
C LEU A 213 -7.45 -12.08 -9.91
N GLU A 214 -7.43 -13.38 -9.74
CA GLU A 214 -7.02 -14.07 -8.51
C GLU A 214 -6.58 -15.51 -8.83
N GLY A 215 -5.78 -16.10 -7.97
CA GLY A 215 -5.32 -17.49 -8.08
C GLY A 215 -3.79 -17.59 -8.12
N GLU A 216 -3.29 -18.82 -7.98
CA GLU A 216 -1.84 -19.07 -7.81
C GLU A 216 -1.01 -18.66 -9.02
N LYS A 217 -1.53 -18.83 -10.25
CA LYS A 217 -0.79 -18.47 -11.47
C LYS A 217 -0.67 -16.96 -11.66
N THR A 218 -1.50 -16.17 -10.98
CA THR A 218 -1.39 -14.71 -11.05
C THR A 218 -0.09 -14.21 -10.44
N LEU A 219 0.52 -14.95 -9.53
CA LEU A 219 1.71 -14.56 -8.77
C LEU A 219 1.52 -13.23 -8.01
N LEU A 220 0.27 -12.88 -7.67
CA LEU A 220 -0.02 -11.78 -6.78
C LEU A 220 0.38 -12.17 -5.35
N ALA A 221 1.05 -11.26 -4.65
CA ALA A 221 1.52 -11.48 -3.28
C ALA A 221 1.50 -10.14 -2.53
N GLU A 222 0.46 -9.92 -1.72
CA GLU A 222 0.19 -8.65 -1.04
C GLU A 222 0.14 -7.49 -2.04
N ALA A 223 -0.86 -7.53 -2.91
CA ALA A 223 -1.03 -6.54 -3.98
C ALA A 223 -1.33 -5.15 -3.41
N GLN A 224 -0.59 -4.15 -3.88
CA GLN A 224 -0.64 -2.77 -3.39
C GLN A 224 -1.13 -1.81 -4.48
N GLY A 225 -0.21 -1.09 -5.11
CA GLY A 225 -0.51 -0.13 -6.15
C GLY A 225 -0.93 -0.79 -7.46
N VAL A 226 -1.74 -0.07 -8.22
CA VAL A 226 -2.24 -0.48 -9.52
C VAL A 226 -2.15 0.67 -10.51
N ALA A 227 -1.76 0.39 -11.75
CA ALA A 227 -1.74 1.35 -12.84
C ALA A 227 -2.17 0.69 -14.15
N VAL A 228 -2.74 1.46 -15.06
CA VAL A 228 -3.19 0.99 -16.37
C VAL A 228 -2.49 1.76 -17.50
N ASP A 229 -2.09 1.02 -18.52
CA ASP A 229 -1.64 1.56 -19.80
C ASP A 229 -2.69 1.19 -20.84
N THR A 230 -3.61 2.12 -21.07
CA THR A 230 -4.74 1.92 -21.99
C THR A 230 -4.28 1.80 -23.44
N LYS A 231 -3.20 2.50 -23.81
CA LYS A 231 -2.62 2.46 -25.16
C LYS A 231 -2.04 1.08 -25.52
N ASN A 232 -1.33 0.47 -24.57
CA ASN A 232 -0.71 -0.86 -24.77
C ASN A 232 -1.55 -1.99 -24.18
N GLN A 233 -2.73 -1.70 -23.62
CA GLN A 233 -3.66 -2.65 -23.03
C GLN A 233 -3.01 -3.49 -21.90
N LEU A 234 -2.33 -2.80 -20.97
CA LEU A 234 -1.59 -3.42 -19.88
C LEU A 234 -2.09 -2.96 -18.51
N LEU A 235 -2.07 -3.90 -17.56
CA LEU A 235 -2.34 -3.69 -16.14
C LEU A 235 -1.05 -3.96 -15.36
N TYR A 236 -0.62 -3.02 -14.55
CA TYR A 236 0.54 -3.12 -13.66
C TYR A 236 0.08 -3.23 -12.21
N VAL A 237 0.67 -4.13 -11.44
CA VAL A 237 0.38 -4.34 -10.02
C VAL A 237 1.68 -4.47 -9.24
N SER A 238 1.87 -3.66 -8.21
CA SER A 238 2.98 -3.83 -7.27
C SER A 238 2.62 -4.83 -6.17
N ASN A 239 3.59 -5.63 -5.76
CA ASN A 239 3.43 -6.67 -4.76
C ASN A 239 4.54 -6.55 -3.71
N GLN A 240 4.17 -6.54 -2.44
CA GLN A 240 5.13 -6.49 -1.33
C GLN A 240 5.75 -7.86 -1.03
N GLY A 241 5.05 -8.94 -1.37
CA GLY A 241 5.59 -10.28 -1.33
C GLY A 241 5.02 -11.19 -0.24
N ALA A 242 4.21 -10.71 0.69
CA ALA A 242 3.55 -11.59 1.65
C ALA A 242 2.50 -12.44 0.94
N TYR A 243 2.56 -13.74 1.13
CA TYR A 243 1.68 -14.70 0.50
C TYR A 243 1.33 -15.82 1.46
N ALA A 244 0.10 -16.31 1.38
CA ALA A 244 -0.31 -17.55 2.03
C ALA A 244 -1.26 -18.29 1.08
N ARG A 245 -1.15 -19.61 1.04
CA ARG A 245 -2.03 -20.44 0.22
C ARG A 245 -3.45 -20.41 0.77
N HIS A 246 -4.40 -20.37 -0.11
CA HIS A 246 -5.81 -20.53 0.24
C HIS A 246 -6.38 -21.71 -0.54
N ASN A 247 -7.47 -22.24 -0.05
CA ASN A 247 -8.14 -23.35 -0.72
C ASN A 247 -8.75 -22.83 -2.03
N ASN A 248 -8.31 -23.38 -3.18
CA ASN A 248 -8.71 -22.96 -4.54
C ASN A 248 -10.24 -22.90 -4.78
N ASN A 249 -11.04 -23.46 -3.89
CA ASN A 249 -12.50 -23.39 -3.95
C ASN A 249 -13.08 -22.16 -3.24
N LEU A 250 -12.26 -21.24 -2.74
CA LEU A 250 -12.65 -20.25 -1.75
C LEU A 250 -12.11 -18.83 -2.02
N GLY A 251 -11.76 -18.50 -3.28
CA GLY A 251 -11.42 -17.14 -3.69
C GLY A 251 -12.61 -16.17 -3.66
N TRP A 252 -12.35 -14.89 -3.88
CA TRP A 252 -13.36 -13.83 -3.93
C TRP A 252 -14.47 -14.10 -4.94
N SER A 253 -14.13 -14.74 -6.08
CA SER A 253 -15.08 -15.11 -7.12
C SER A 253 -16.09 -16.17 -6.70
N ARG A 254 -15.85 -16.90 -5.61
CA ARG A 254 -16.78 -17.92 -5.12
C ARG A 254 -18.16 -17.40 -4.83
N ALA A 255 -18.26 -16.22 -4.25
CA ALA A 255 -19.52 -15.58 -3.95
C ALA A 255 -20.14 -14.88 -5.16
N LEU A 256 -19.39 -14.78 -6.26
CA LEU A 256 -19.84 -14.14 -7.48
C LEU A 256 -20.55 -15.17 -8.39
N ARG A 257 -21.86 -15.13 -8.45
CA ARG A 257 -22.65 -15.97 -9.36
C ARG A 257 -22.54 -15.43 -10.79
N PRO A 258 -22.39 -16.29 -11.80
CA PRO A 258 -22.39 -15.84 -13.19
C PRO A 258 -23.66 -15.03 -13.51
N GLY A 259 -23.47 -13.80 -14.02
CA GLY A 259 -24.58 -12.91 -14.36
C GLY A 259 -25.24 -12.21 -13.16
N ALA A 260 -24.71 -12.35 -11.95
CA ALA A 260 -25.19 -11.61 -10.79
C ALA A 260 -25.02 -10.09 -10.99
N LYS A 261 -26.02 -9.31 -10.59
CA LYS A 261 -25.94 -7.85 -10.57
C LYS A 261 -25.36 -7.33 -9.25
N THR A 262 -25.50 -8.12 -8.18
CA THR A 262 -24.97 -7.81 -6.86
C THR A 262 -23.99 -8.87 -6.41
N TRP A 263 -23.06 -8.46 -5.57
CA TRP A 263 -22.03 -9.32 -4.98
C TRP A 263 -22.14 -9.26 -3.45
N GLU A 264 -22.45 -10.40 -2.85
CA GLU A 264 -22.36 -10.57 -1.40
C GLU A 264 -20.92 -10.95 -1.07
N ILE A 265 -20.13 -9.96 -0.68
CA ILE A 265 -18.73 -10.15 -0.34
C ILE A 265 -18.67 -11.03 0.92
N PRO A 266 -17.89 -12.12 0.91
CA PRO A 266 -17.72 -12.94 2.10
C PRO A 266 -17.08 -12.13 3.23
N ASP A 267 -17.69 -12.10 4.42
CA ASP A 267 -17.18 -11.41 5.61
C ASP A 267 -15.78 -11.85 5.99
N ARG A 268 -15.41 -13.07 5.60
CA ARG A 268 -14.09 -13.65 5.84
C ARG A 268 -13.76 -14.61 4.69
N ILE A 269 -12.66 -14.36 4.02
CA ILE A 269 -11.96 -15.41 3.30
C ILE A 269 -11.02 -16.08 4.31
N LEU A 270 -11.60 -16.87 5.20
CA LEU A 270 -10.88 -17.56 6.30
C LEU A 270 -10.11 -18.80 5.85
N ASP A 271 -10.01 -19.00 4.57
CA ASP A 271 -9.57 -20.26 4.02
C ASP A 271 -8.10 -20.26 3.62
N LEU A 272 -7.33 -19.42 4.29
CA LEU A 272 -5.88 -19.54 4.32
C LEU A 272 -5.52 -20.90 4.93
N ILE A 273 -4.72 -21.68 4.23
CA ILE A 273 -4.21 -22.95 4.73
C ILE A 273 -3.18 -22.64 5.83
N PRO A 274 -3.42 -23.02 7.07
CA PRO A 274 -2.50 -22.73 8.17
C PRO A 274 -1.09 -23.25 7.89
N GLY A 275 -0.06 -22.44 8.23
CA GLY A 275 1.34 -22.81 8.06
C GLY A 275 1.87 -22.67 6.62
N THR A 276 1.13 -22.05 5.73
CA THR A 276 1.56 -21.81 4.34
C THR A 276 2.00 -20.39 4.08
N GLY A 277 2.10 -19.55 5.14
CA GLY A 277 2.59 -18.17 5.01
C GLY A 277 4.06 -18.16 4.60
N GLU A 278 4.38 -17.40 3.56
CA GLU A 278 5.73 -17.21 3.02
C GLU A 278 5.91 -15.78 2.50
N PHE A 279 7.18 -15.38 2.32
CA PHE A 279 7.51 -14.11 1.67
C PHE A 279 8.22 -14.40 0.36
N HIS A 280 7.66 -13.84 -0.72
CA HIS A 280 8.30 -13.79 -2.02
C HIS A 280 9.10 -12.49 -2.16
N ASP A 281 10.06 -12.46 -3.07
CA ASP A 281 10.70 -11.20 -3.43
C ASP A 281 9.64 -10.19 -3.92
N PRO A 282 9.71 -8.92 -3.52
CA PRO A 282 8.82 -7.89 -4.04
C PRO A 282 8.86 -7.81 -5.56
N SER A 283 7.72 -7.50 -6.17
CA SER A 283 7.61 -7.51 -7.63
C SER A 283 6.67 -6.45 -8.19
N ILE A 284 6.82 -6.15 -9.47
CA ILE A 284 5.79 -5.50 -10.28
C ILE A 284 5.35 -6.50 -11.34
N ASN A 285 4.11 -6.94 -11.26
CA ASN A 285 3.52 -7.87 -12.21
C ASN A 285 2.75 -7.11 -13.29
N VAL A 286 2.87 -7.54 -14.54
CA VAL A 286 2.22 -6.91 -15.69
C VAL A 286 1.33 -7.93 -16.40
N TYR A 287 0.05 -7.59 -16.52
CA TYR A 287 -0.97 -8.44 -17.12
C TYR A 287 -1.60 -7.78 -18.36
N PRO A 288 -2.33 -8.54 -19.19
CA PRO A 288 -3.29 -7.94 -20.12
C PRO A 288 -4.31 -7.09 -19.35
N LEU A 289 -4.71 -5.95 -19.87
CA LEU A 289 -5.70 -5.04 -19.21
C LEU A 289 -7.02 -5.76 -18.89
N LYS A 290 -7.41 -6.73 -19.73
CA LYS A 290 -8.64 -7.51 -19.56
C LYS A 290 -8.42 -8.86 -18.84
N ALA A 291 -7.29 -9.02 -18.14
CA ALA A 291 -7.02 -10.23 -17.36
C ALA A 291 -8.07 -10.47 -16.29
N GLY A 292 -8.39 -11.72 -16.03
CA GLY A 292 -9.32 -12.20 -15.01
C GLY A 292 -9.09 -13.69 -14.74
N GLY A 293 -9.68 -14.19 -13.64
CA GLY A 293 -9.42 -15.55 -13.17
C GLY A 293 -7.94 -15.75 -12.83
N ASP A 294 -7.44 -16.97 -12.99
CA ASP A 294 -6.07 -17.37 -12.69
C ASP A 294 -5.10 -17.10 -13.86
N THR A 295 -5.15 -15.85 -14.40
CA THR A 295 -4.31 -15.43 -15.54
C THR A 295 -2.90 -15.12 -15.08
N PRO A 296 -1.85 -15.77 -15.64
CA PRO A 296 -0.47 -15.45 -15.30
C PRO A 296 -0.05 -14.08 -15.84
N PRO A 297 0.95 -13.42 -15.23
CA PRO A 297 1.50 -12.19 -15.76
C PRO A 297 2.22 -12.42 -17.09
N LEU A 298 2.14 -11.46 -17.99
CA LEU A 298 2.92 -11.42 -19.24
C LEU A 298 4.41 -11.30 -18.97
N ARG A 299 4.76 -10.55 -17.92
CA ARG A 299 6.11 -10.31 -17.42
C ARG A 299 6.08 -9.82 -15.98
N MET A 300 7.21 -9.89 -15.33
CA MET A 300 7.38 -9.48 -13.93
C MET A 300 8.75 -8.82 -13.76
N ILE A 301 8.81 -7.71 -13.03
CA ILE A 301 10.05 -7.09 -12.57
C ILE A 301 10.27 -7.59 -11.15
N GLN A 302 11.33 -8.38 -10.92
CA GLN A 302 11.62 -9.01 -9.62
C GLN A 302 13.10 -9.38 -9.53
N GLY A 303 13.65 -9.36 -8.33
CA GLY A 303 15.00 -9.83 -8.00
C GLY A 303 15.93 -8.73 -7.51
N SER A 304 17.13 -9.13 -7.08
CA SER A 304 18.07 -8.30 -6.32
C SER A 304 18.56 -7.02 -7.01
N LYS A 305 18.58 -6.98 -8.35
CA LYS A 305 19.01 -5.80 -9.11
C LYS A 305 17.92 -4.73 -9.20
N THR A 306 16.67 -5.08 -8.92
CA THR A 306 15.55 -4.14 -9.07
C THR A 306 15.55 -3.06 -8.02
N GLY A 307 16.10 -3.32 -6.84
CA GLY A 307 16.04 -2.43 -5.69
C GLY A 307 14.65 -2.35 -5.03
N LEU A 308 13.66 -3.13 -5.50
CA LEU A 308 12.32 -3.16 -4.91
C LEU A 308 12.39 -3.60 -3.45
N ASN A 309 11.81 -2.79 -2.58
CA ASN A 309 11.72 -3.09 -1.15
C ASN A 309 10.42 -2.50 -0.60
N TRP A 310 9.42 -3.36 -0.45
CA TRP A 310 8.09 -2.96 0.00
C TRP A 310 7.39 -1.96 -0.94
N PRO A 311 7.37 -2.17 -2.28
CA PRO A 311 6.79 -1.22 -3.22
C PRO A 311 5.29 -1.00 -2.93
N THR A 312 4.87 0.26 -2.92
CA THR A 312 3.49 0.66 -2.68
C THR A 312 2.86 1.16 -3.97
N HIS A 313 2.50 2.45 -4.07
CA HIS A 313 1.86 2.96 -5.28
C HIS A 313 2.81 3.03 -6.47
N ILE A 314 2.22 2.89 -7.63
CA ILE A 314 2.90 2.99 -8.93
C ILE A 314 2.15 3.93 -9.87
N SER A 315 2.86 4.53 -10.78
CA SER A 315 2.29 5.38 -11.82
C SER A 315 2.99 5.13 -13.16
N VAL A 316 2.24 5.01 -14.24
CA VAL A 316 2.79 4.74 -15.57
C VAL A 316 2.69 5.99 -16.45
N ASP A 317 3.83 6.35 -17.05
CA ASP A 317 3.91 7.34 -18.11
C ASP A 317 3.85 6.61 -19.44
N VAL A 318 2.67 6.61 -20.03
CA VAL A 318 2.39 5.90 -21.29
C VAL A 318 3.13 6.53 -22.48
N ASP A 319 3.34 7.84 -22.45
CA ASP A 319 3.97 8.56 -23.56
C ASP A 319 5.47 8.35 -23.60
N HIS A 320 6.13 8.33 -22.44
CA HIS A 320 7.57 8.10 -22.33
C HIS A 320 7.95 6.65 -22.01
N GLN A 321 6.94 5.78 -21.85
CA GLN A 321 7.11 4.36 -21.55
C GLN A 321 7.94 4.14 -20.27
N GLU A 322 7.57 4.82 -19.20
CA GLU A 322 8.22 4.76 -17.90
C GLU A 322 7.25 4.37 -16.81
N LEU A 323 7.72 3.56 -15.87
CA LEU A 323 6.99 3.11 -14.68
C LEU A 323 7.67 3.65 -13.43
N TYR A 324 6.96 4.44 -12.64
CA TYR A 324 7.39 5.03 -11.39
C TYR A 324 6.86 4.21 -10.23
N VAL A 325 7.72 3.92 -9.27
CA VAL A 325 7.43 3.04 -8.12
C VAL A 325 7.83 3.77 -6.83
N ALA A 326 6.88 3.98 -5.94
CA ALA A 326 7.16 4.40 -4.57
C ALA A 326 7.75 3.21 -3.79
N ASN A 327 8.95 3.41 -3.21
CA ASN A 327 9.74 2.37 -2.54
C ASN A 327 10.07 2.84 -1.12
N PRO A 328 9.11 2.74 -0.17
CA PRO A 328 9.14 3.47 1.09
C PRO A 328 10.27 3.07 2.02
N VAL A 329 10.59 1.78 2.17
CA VAL A 329 11.57 1.31 3.14
C VAL A 329 12.98 1.84 2.87
N THR A 330 13.31 2.09 1.62
CA THR A 330 14.61 2.64 1.21
C THR A 330 14.57 4.15 0.95
N HIS A 331 13.42 4.79 1.19
CA HIS A 331 13.21 6.24 1.01
C HIS A 331 13.53 6.72 -0.41
N GLU A 332 13.01 6.01 -1.43
CA GLU A 332 13.35 6.30 -2.82
C GLU A 332 12.14 6.14 -3.76
N VAL A 333 12.22 6.74 -4.93
CA VAL A 333 11.37 6.43 -6.08
C VAL A 333 12.22 5.76 -7.14
N LEU A 334 11.79 4.57 -7.56
CA LEU A 334 12.43 3.81 -8.63
C LEU A 334 11.69 4.08 -9.94
N VAL A 335 12.44 4.23 -11.03
CA VAL A 335 11.86 4.39 -12.37
C VAL A 335 12.38 3.29 -13.27
N PHE A 336 11.48 2.51 -13.84
CA PHE A 336 11.79 1.47 -14.80
C PHE A 336 11.27 1.84 -16.19
N ARG A 337 11.77 1.19 -17.23
CA ARG A 337 11.05 1.16 -18.50
C ARG A 337 9.74 0.39 -18.32
N ALA A 338 8.65 0.86 -18.91
CA ALA A 338 7.37 0.17 -18.84
C ALA A 338 7.42 -1.24 -19.43
N SER A 339 8.38 -1.50 -20.33
CA SER A 339 8.66 -2.82 -20.94
C SER A 339 9.61 -3.71 -20.12
N ALA A 340 10.10 -3.25 -18.97
CA ALA A 340 11.07 -3.98 -18.15
C ALA A 340 10.54 -5.36 -17.72
N SER A 341 11.44 -6.35 -17.62
CA SER A 341 11.14 -7.72 -17.21
C SER A 341 12.35 -8.37 -16.54
N GLY A 342 12.09 -9.22 -15.55
CA GLY A 342 13.10 -9.98 -14.84
C GLY A 342 13.90 -9.15 -13.83
N ASN A 343 15.09 -9.63 -13.52
CA ASN A 343 16.01 -9.02 -12.54
C ASN A 343 16.83 -7.88 -13.17
N VAL A 344 16.20 -6.74 -13.40
CA VAL A 344 16.79 -5.57 -14.06
C VAL A 344 16.90 -4.39 -13.10
N ALA A 345 17.92 -3.57 -13.28
CA ALA A 345 18.06 -2.32 -12.53
C ALA A 345 17.07 -1.25 -13.04
N PRO A 346 16.60 -0.35 -12.18
CA PRO A 346 15.84 0.83 -12.61
C PRO A 346 16.71 1.71 -13.52
N ILE A 347 16.08 2.41 -14.45
CA ILE A 347 16.75 3.38 -15.33
C ILE A 347 17.08 4.67 -14.61
N ARG A 348 16.34 5.00 -13.54
CA ARG A 348 16.61 6.12 -12.64
C ARG A 348 16.21 5.73 -11.20
N VAL A 349 16.92 6.30 -10.25
CA VAL A 349 16.61 6.23 -8.82
C VAL A 349 16.63 7.65 -8.28
N LEU A 350 15.55 8.12 -7.70
CA LEU A 350 15.49 9.39 -6.96
C LEU A 350 15.66 9.07 -5.48
N LYS A 351 16.80 9.46 -4.91
CA LYS A 351 17.20 9.13 -3.54
C LYS A 351 18.29 10.06 -3.05
N GLY A 352 18.27 10.40 -1.79
CA GLY A 352 19.32 11.18 -1.11
C GLY A 352 18.74 12.22 -0.16
N SER A 353 19.62 12.86 0.61
CA SER A 353 19.21 13.78 1.67
C SER A 353 18.54 15.07 1.17
N HIS A 354 18.87 15.51 -0.03
CA HIS A 354 18.29 16.72 -0.62
C HIS A 354 16.91 16.45 -1.26
N THR A 355 16.56 15.17 -1.49
CA THR A 355 15.26 14.85 -2.08
C THR A 355 14.08 15.14 -1.15
N ASN A 356 14.28 15.19 0.16
CA ASN A 356 13.22 15.25 1.18
C ASN A 356 12.25 14.06 1.13
N LEU A 357 12.60 12.95 0.45
CA LEU A 357 11.83 11.72 0.49
C LEU A 357 11.94 11.09 1.88
N SER A 358 10.79 10.78 2.46
CA SER A 358 10.72 10.07 3.73
C SER A 358 9.53 9.13 3.71
N TYR A 359 9.81 7.84 3.63
CA TYR A 359 8.80 6.80 3.52
C TYR A 359 7.75 7.14 2.43
N PRO A 360 8.18 7.34 1.16
CA PRO A 360 7.28 7.70 0.08
C PRO A 360 6.29 6.56 -0.18
N GLN A 361 5.01 6.81 0.02
CA GLN A 361 3.97 5.80 -0.22
C GLN A 361 3.22 6.01 -1.53
N GLY A 362 2.91 7.26 -1.86
CA GLY A 362 2.19 7.62 -3.07
C GLY A 362 3.09 8.24 -4.13
N VAL A 363 2.84 7.91 -5.39
CA VAL A 363 3.53 8.50 -6.55
C VAL A 363 2.54 8.74 -7.68
N PHE A 364 2.65 9.90 -8.31
CA PHE A 364 1.85 10.27 -9.49
C PHE A 364 2.73 11.00 -10.50
N VAL A 365 2.69 10.54 -11.76
CA VAL A 365 3.36 11.23 -12.87
C VAL A 365 2.37 12.09 -13.64
N ASP A 366 2.60 13.40 -13.66
CA ASP A 366 1.83 14.38 -14.43
C ASP A 366 2.60 14.67 -15.72
N THR A 367 2.25 13.98 -16.78
CA THR A 367 2.91 14.10 -18.10
C THR A 367 2.63 15.43 -18.77
N LYS A 368 1.45 16.04 -18.49
CA LYS A 368 1.09 17.34 -19.05
C LYS A 368 2.00 18.47 -18.54
N ASN A 369 2.38 18.43 -17.28
CA ASN A 369 3.21 19.44 -16.63
C ASN A 369 4.67 19.01 -16.45
N ASP A 370 5.05 17.82 -16.91
CA ASP A 370 6.39 17.23 -16.77
C ASP A 370 6.84 17.13 -15.29
N GLU A 371 5.93 16.71 -14.42
CA GLU A 371 6.15 16.65 -12.98
C GLU A 371 5.92 15.25 -12.41
N LEU A 372 6.68 14.96 -11.35
CA LEU A 372 6.51 13.79 -10.49
C LEU A 372 6.10 14.27 -9.10
N VAL A 373 4.93 13.85 -8.63
CA VAL A 373 4.40 14.19 -7.30
C VAL A 373 4.50 12.97 -6.40
N VAL A 374 5.05 13.16 -5.21
CA VAL A 374 5.29 12.09 -4.23
C VAL A 374 4.65 12.44 -2.90
N ALA A 375 3.84 11.52 -2.36
CA ALA A 375 3.30 11.60 -1.01
C ALA A 375 4.26 10.92 -0.04
N ASN A 376 4.76 11.66 0.96
CA ASN A 376 5.71 11.18 1.96
C ASN A 376 4.99 10.97 3.29
N PHE A 377 4.82 9.71 3.66
CA PHE A 377 4.18 9.34 4.91
C PHE A 377 5.05 9.68 6.14
N GLY A 378 6.37 9.57 5.99
CA GLY A 378 7.34 9.67 7.08
C GLY A 378 7.76 11.09 7.48
N ASN A 379 7.25 12.15 6.85
CA ASN A 379 7.62 13.54 7.20
C ASN A 379 6.54 14.59 6.93
N HIS A 380 5.29 14.19 6.86
CA HIS A 380 4.15 15.11 6.69
C HIS A 380 4.27 16.02 5.45
N SER A 381 4.75 15.48 4.32
CA SER A 381 4.95 16.29 3.14
C SER A 381 4.50 15.59 1.84
N SER A 382 4.24 16.40 0.83
CA SER A 382 4.24 15.98 -0.56
C SER A 382 5.31 16.76 -1.30
N THR A 383 6.15 16.09 -2.06
CA THR A 383 7.27 16.69 -2.80
C THR A 383 7.04 16.57 -4.30
N ILE A 384 7.36 17.63 -5.03
CA ILE A 384 7.16 17.72 -6.46
C ILE A 384 8.52 17.91 -7.14
N TYR A 385 8.79 17.10 -8.15
CA TYR A 385 10.04 17.12 -8.92
C TYR A 385 9.75 17.28 -10.40
N ARG A 386 10.78 17.57 -11.18
CA ARG A 386 10.73 17.31 -12.62
C ARG A 386 10.55 15.81 -12.84
N ARG A 387 9.75 15.43 -13.81
CA ARG A 387 9.47 14.02 -14.13
C ARG A 387 10.75 13.19 -14.31
N THR A 388 11.80 13.79 -14.86
CA THR A 388 13.10 13.14 -15.13
C THR A 388 14.10 13.22 -13.98
N ALA A 389 13.70 13.70 -12.80
CA ALA A 389 14.59 13.81 -11.64
C ALA A 389 15.23 12.47 -11.28
N SER A 390 16.50 12.52 -10.83
CA SER A 390 17.31 11.34 -10.51
C SER A 390 18.38 11.70 -9.48
N GLY A 391 18.86 10.71 -8.76
CA GLY A 391 19.89 10.91 -7.72
C GLY A 391 19.39 11.78 -6.58
N ASP A 392 20.27 12.53 -5.96
CA ASP A 392 19.98 13.40 -4.81
C ASP A 392 19.44 14.78 -5.25
N THR A 393 18.38 14.78 -6.06
CA THR A 393 17.77 15.98 -6.62
C THR A 393 16.75 16.57 -5.65
N ALA A 394 16.89 17.85 -5.30
CA ALA A 394 15.92 18.56 -4.48
C ALA A 394 14.56 18.74 -5.21
N PRO A 395 13.43 18.74 -4.49
CA PRO A 395 12.13 19.03 -5.07
C PRO A 395 12.05 20.47 -5.58
N ILE A 396 11.32 20.68 -6.65
CA ILE A 396 11.00 22.04 -7.16
C ILE A 396 9.95 22.75 -6.33
N ARG A 397 9.10 21.99 -5.66
CA ARG A 397 8.08 22.46 -4.69
C ARG A 397 7.85 21.39 -3.62
N MET A 398 7.38 21.84 -2.47
CA MET A 398 6.99 20.97 -1.36
C MET A 398 5.75 21.51 -0.64
N ILE A 399 4.79 20.66 -0.39
CA ILE A 399 3.62 20.91 0.43
C ILE A 399 3.86 20.26 1.79
N ARG A 400 3.89 21.03 2.87
CA ARG A 400 3.97 20.50 4.24
C ARG A 400 2.62 20.59 4.93
N SER A 401 2.26 19.56 5.69
CA SER A 401 1.11 19.51 6.57
C SER A 401 1.49 19.60 8.06
N ALA A 402 2.77 19.84 8.35
CA ALA A 402 3.31 19.97 9.70
C ALA A 402 4.49 20.96 9.73
N PRO A 403 4.86 21.47 10.91
CA PRO A 403 6.09 22.24 11.09
C PRO A 403 7.33 21.43 10.62
N PRO A 404 8.38 22.11 10.16
CA PRO A 404 9.63 21.44 9.83
C PRO A 404 10.14 20.60 11.01
N ASN A 405 10.59 19.39 10.73
CA ASN A 405 11.07 18.41 11.72
C ASN A 405 10.01 17.96 12.76
N ALA A 406 8.72 18.14 12.49
CA ALA A 406 7.68 17.51 13.29
C ALA A 406 7.88 15.98 13.27
N PRO A 407 7.83 15.30 14.42
CA PRO A 407 7.90 13.84 14.44
C PRO A 407 6.74 13.25 13.65
N ALA A 408 7.03 12.25 12.83
CA ALA A 408 6.03 11.43 12.17
C ALA A 408 6.08 10.01 12.78
N PRO A 409 5.27 9.74 13.81
CA PRO A 409 5.30 8.45 14.52
C PRO A 409 4.92 7.27 13.62
N MET A 410 4.25 7.53 12.49
CA MET A 410 3.80 6.51 11.54
C MET A 410 2.97 5.42 12.23
N PHE A 411 2.03 5.82 13.05
CA PHE A 411 1.09 4.91 13.69
C PHE A 411 0.15 4.33 12.62
N GLY A 412 0.00 3.03 12.66
CA GLY A 412 -1.01 2.31 11.87
C GLY A 412 -2.15 1.84 12.78
N ASN A 413 -2.90 0.87 12.32
CA ASN A 413 -3.92 0.18 13.13
C ASN A 413 -3.31 -0.39 14.41
N ILE A 414 -4.15 -0.54 15.45
CA ILE A 414 -3.77 -1.24 16.68
C ILE A 414 -3.36 -2.66 16.31
N GLY A 415 -2.06 -2.86 16.12
CA GLY A 415 -1.49 -4.16 15.71
C GLY A 415 -1.14 -5.05 16.89
N SER A 416 -0.97 -4.49 18.09
CA SER A 416 -0.61 -5.26 19.27
C SER A 416 -0.92 -4.51 20.57
N ALA A 417 -0.94 -5.26 21.65
CA ALA A 417 -1.00 -4.74 23.01
C ALA A 417 0.05 -5.46 23.87
N THR A 418 0.69 -4.73 24.77
CA THR A 418 1.59 -5.31 25.75
C THR A 418 1.25 -4.79 27.15
N TYR A 419 1.69 -5.53 28.17
CA TYR A 419 1.44 -5.19 29.55
C TYR A 419 2.73 -4.84 30.27
N ASP A 420 2.85 -3.59 30.74
CA ASP A 420 3.96 -3.15 31.58
C ASP A 420 3.67 -3.56 33.04
N THR A 421 4.29 -4.63 33.47
CA THR A 421 4.13 -5.17 34.83
C THR A 421 4.66 -4.25 35.92
N LYS A 422 5.60 -3.35 35.59
CA LYS A 422 6.14 -2.40 36.58
C LYS A 422 5.18 -1.25 36.86
N ARG A 423 4.47 -0.80 35.81
CA ARG A 423 3.53 0.33 35.90
C ARG A 423 2.08 -0.08 36.00
N ASN A 424 1.80 -1.38 35.85
CA ASN A 424 0.45 -1.93 35.82
C ASN A 424 -0.40 -1.26 34.72
N GLU A 425 0.18 -1.09 33.54
CA GLU A 425 -0.44 -0.41 32.40
C GLU A 425 -0.50 -1.30 31.18
N PHE A 426 -1.59 -1.23 30.41
CA PHE A 426 -1.66 -1.75 29.07
C PHE A 426 -1.16 -0.67 28.11
N LEU A 427 -0.26 -1.02 27.20
CA LEU A 427 0.23 -0.21 26.11
C LEU A 427 -0.36 -0.76 24.82
N THR A 428 -1.07 0.07 24.11
CA THR A 428 -1.56 -0.20 22.75
C THR A 428 -1.15 0.94 21.86
N PHE A 429 -0.89 0.68 20.60
CA PHE A 429 -0.70 1.73 19.60
C PHE A 429 -1.76 1.58 18.51
N ASN A 430 -2.15 2.73 18.00
CA ASN A 430 -3.18 2.89 16.99
C ASN A 430 -2.52 3.35 15.71
#